data_1bef80f75306fff2a4a3dc491ea48ab1
#
_entry.id   1bef80f75306fff2a4a3dc491ea48ab1
#
_cell.length_a   1.000
_cell.length_b   1.000
_cell.length_c   1.000
_cell.angle_alpha   90.00
_cell.angle_beta   90.00
_cell.angle_gamma   90.00
#
_symmetry.space_group_name_H-M   'P 1'
#
loop_
_entity.id
_entity.type
_entity.pdbx_description
1 polymer ?
#
loop_
_entity_poly.entity_id
_entity_poly.type
_entity_poly.pdbx_seq_one_letter_code
_entity_poly.pdbx_strand_id
1 'polypeptide(L)'
;MLIWLSVWCSVVFAHPFGSNLYGHKTEVWLARDQIEVAYLAEIPTPVLLRELKTFLTDVEQPVQADQDRHTDMVLAELKDGLRLLIDGERVAWQSLEAKETSGVGDTRFISYHLRLKAPLPADARAVNLVNGNRPDQRALFATEVYVGSGVVLDASS
;
A
#
# COMPACT_ATOMS: atom_id res chain seq x y z
N MET A 1 28.10 -16.79 16.86
CA MET A 1 27.51 -16.05 15.75
C MET A 1 26.46 -15.10 16.34
N LEU A 2 26.84 -13.83 16.54
CA LEU A 2 25.96 -12.83 17.14
C LEU A 2 25.08 -12.26 16.02
N ILE A 3 23.76 -12.50 16.12
CA ILE A 3 22.77 -11.89 15.22
C ILE A 3 22.37 -10.58 15.86
N TRP A 4 22.72 -9.46 15.23
CA TRP A 4 22.20 -8.16 15.62
C TRP A 4 20.80 -8.00 15.05
N LEU A 5 19.80 -8.11 15.92
CA LEU A 5 18.42 -7.75 15.60
C LEU A 5 18.27 -6.25 15.86
N SER A 6 18.26 -5.45 14.84
CA SER A 6 17.83 -4.06 14.96
C SER A 6 16.29 -4.03 15.02
N VAL A 7 15.77 -3.96 16.23
CA VAL A 7 14.35 -3.68 16.46
C VAL A 7 14.10 -2.20 16.13
N TRP A 8 13.55 -1.95 14.95
CA TRP A 8 13.01 -0.64 14.65
C TRP A 8 11.72 -0.46 15.43
N CYS A 9 11.74 0.49 16.34
CA CYS A 9 10.62 0.84 17.18
C CYS A 9 9.46 1.29 16.28
N SER A 10 8.33 0.58 16.35
CA SER A 10 7.10 0.98 15.67
C SER A 10 6.67 2.33 16.22
N VAL A 11 6.88 3.38 15.45
CA VAL A 11 6.34 4.69 15.78
C VAL A 11 4.84 4.61 15.59
N VAL A 12 4.10 4.57 16.68
CA VAL A 12 2.65 4.81 16.66
C VAL A 12 2.47 6.24 16.18
N PHE A 13 2.10 6.38 14.90
CA PHE A 13 1.80 7.68 14.32
C PHE A 13 0.50 8.21 14.94
N ALA A 14 0.64 9.05 15.95
CA ALA A 14 -0.41 10.02 16.29
C ALA A 14 -0.45 11.00 15.11
N HIS A 15 -1.47 10.91 14.25
CA HIS A 15 -1.65 11.82 13.14
C HIS A 15 -1.61 13.27 13.64
N PRO A 16 -0.68 14.11 13.16
CA PRO A 16 -0.64 15.50 13.56
C PRO A 16 -1.94 16.18 13.11
N PHE A 17 -2.59 16.86 14.02
CA PHE A 17 -3.83 17.59 13.78
C PHE A 17 -3.68 18.53 12.58
N GLY A 18 -4.56 18.35 11.58
CA GLY A 18 -4.68 19.27 10.44
C GLY A 18 -3.77 18.98 9.25
N SER A 19 -3.14 17.81 9.15
CA SER A 19 -2.28 17.47 8.02
C SER A 19 -3.05 16.92 6.83
N ASN A 20 -2.82 17.51 5.66
CA ASN A 20 -3.16 16.89 4.37
C ASN A 20 -2.09 15.82 3.99
N LEU A 21 -1.60 15.08 4.96
CA LEU A 21 -0.59 14.06 4.76
C LEU A 21 -1.26 12.74 4.45
N TYR A 22 -0.77 12.09 3.41
CA TYR A 22 -1.14 10.72 3.08
C TYR A 22 -0.39 9.75 4.01
N GLY A 23 -1.04 8.67 4.41
CA GLY A 23 -0.42 7.56 5.12
C GLY A 23 -0.23 6.37 4.18
N HIS A 24 0.95 5.78 4.17
CA HIS A 24 1.23 4.54 3.45
C HIS A 24 1.91 3.55 4.37
N LYS A 25 1.29 2.41 4.60
CA LYS A 25 1.90 1.30 5.32
C LYS A 25 1.99 0.10 4.37
N THR A 26 3.17 -0.48 4.31
CA THR A 26 3.43 -1.68 3.50
C THR A 26 3.99 -2.75 4.41
N GLU A 27 3.38 -3.92 4.39
CA GLU A 27 3.89 -5.12 5.04
C GLU A 27 4.19 -6.16 3.96
N VAL A 28 5.39 -6.70 3.97
CA VAL A 28 5.88 -7.65 2.97
C VAL A 28 6.23 -8.95 3.67
N TRP A 29 5.62 -10.04 3.23
CA TRP A 29 5.97 -11.40 3.68
C TRP A 29 6.67 -12.13 2.54
N LEU A 30 7.90 -12.54 2.80
CA LEU A 30 8.70 -13.35 1.90
C LEU A 30 8.65 -14.80 2.39
N ALA A 31 7.96 -15.66 1.65
CA ALA A 31 7.98 -17.10 1.83
C ALA A 31 8.86 -17.76 0.74
N ARG A 32 9.07 -19.06 0.85
CA ARG A 32 9.98 -19.79 -0.05
C ARG A 32 9.60 -19.70 -1.53
N ASP A 33 8.31 -19.63 -1.82
CA ASP A 33 7.73 -19.74 -3.16
C ASP A 33 6.78 -18.59 -3.50
N GLN A 34 6.56 -17.67 -2.56
CA GLN A 34 5.64 -16.56 -2.78
C GLN A 34 6.04 -15.29 -2.03
N ILE A 35 5.61 -14.19 -2.57
CA ILE A 35 5.62 -12.87 -1.92
C ILE A 35 4.17 -12.48 -1.67
N GLU A 36 3.88 -12.05 -0.45
CA GLU A 36 2.61 -11.43 -0.10
C GLU A 36 2.86 -10.00 0.38
N VAL A 37 2.05 -9.06 -0.10
CA VAL A 37 2.12 -7.66 0.30
C VAL A 37 0.75 -7.23 0.79
N ALA A 38 0.68 -6.76 2.04
CA ALA A 38 -0.44 -5.97 2.49
C ALA A 38 -0.07 -4.49 2.45
N TYR A 39 -0.90 -3.72 1.79
CA TYR A 39 -0.72 -2.30 1.63
C TYR A 39 -1.93 -1.54 2.12
N LEU A 40 -1.68 -0.56 2.97
CA LEU A 40 -2.66 0.39 3.48
C LEU A 40 -2.31 1.77 2.95
N ALA A 41 -3.28 2.39 2.28
CA ALA A 41 -3.22 3.81 1.94
C ALA A 41 -4.30 4.57 2.71
N GLU A 42 -3.91 5.58 3.46
CA GLU A 42 -4.81 6.50 4.14
C GLU A 42 -4.82 7.82 3.37
N ILE A 43 -5.95 8.14 2.75
CA ILE A 43 -6.11 9.35 1.95
C ILE A 43 -6.96 10.35 2.72
N PRO A 44 -6.51 11.61 2.89
CA PRO A 44 -7.29 12.62 3.59
C PRO A 44 -8.66 12.83 2.93
N THR A 45 -9.72 12.76 3.72
CA THR A 45 -11.10 12.92 3.24
C THR A 45 -11.32 14.18 2.38
N PRO A 46 -10.77 15.37 2.73
CA PRO A 46 -10.95 16.54 1.88
C PRO A 46 -10.35 16.42 0.48
N VAL A 47 -9.29 15.60 0.34
CA VAL A 47 -8.66 15.32 -0.97
C VAL A 47 -9.57 14.44 -1.80
N LEU A 48 -10.01 13.31 -1.23
CA LEU A 48 -10.94 12.40 -1.89
C LEU A 48 -12.25 13.08 -2.29
N LEU A 49 -12.82 13.90 -1.42
CA LEU A 49 -14.03 14.64 -1.75
C LEU A 49 -13.82 15.62 -2.91
N ARG A 50 -12.62 16.20 -3.05
CA ARG A 50 -12.29 17.05 -4.20
C ARG A 50 -12.17 16.22 -5.48
N GLU A 51 -11.49 15.08 -5.42
CA GLU A 51 -11.37 14.15 -6.54
C GLU A 51 -12.75 13.64 -6.96
N LEU A 52 -13.56 13.18 -6.01
CA LEU A 52 -14.90 12.70 -6.26
C LEU A 52 -15.78 13.75 -6.95
N LYS A 53 -15.71 15.02 -6.53
CA LYS A 53 -16.47 16.10 -7.18
C LYS A 53 -16.16 16.27 -8.66
N THR A 54 -14.93 16.00 -9.09
CA THR A 54 -14.56 16.05 -10.51
C THR A 54 -15.06 14.84 -11.30
N PHE A 55 -15.44 13.79 -10.58
CA PHE A 55 -15.84 12.49 -11.12
C PHE A 55 -17.36 12.30 -11.19
N LEU A 56 -18.11 13.03 -10.34
CA LEU A 56 -19.56 12.93 -10.28
C LEU A 56 -20.24 13.43 -11.55
N THR A 57 -21.22 12.66 -11.99
CA THR A 57 -22.10 13.04 -13.10
C THR A 57 -23.05 14.19 -12.69
N ASP A 58 -23.50 14.14 -11.42
CA ASP A 58 -24.31 15.21 -10.80
C ASP A 58 -23.77 15.47 -9.38
N VAL A 59 -23.32 16.69 -9.14
CA VAL A 59 -22.74 17.09 -7.85
C VAL A 59 -23.83 17.29 -6.78
N GLU A 60 -25.06 17.64 -7.19
CA GLU A 60 -26.17 17.89 -6.27
C GLU A 60 -26.82 16.58 -5.80
N GLN A 61 -26.77 15.54 -6.64
CA GLN A 61 -27.34 14.23 -6.35
C GLN A 61 -26.37 13.10 -6.70
N PRO A 62 -25.28 12.92 -5.90
CA PRO A 62 -24.32 11.86 -6.15
C PRO A 62 -25.00 10.49 -6.00
N VAL A 63 -24.86 9.66 -7.03
CA VAL A 63 -25.37 8.29 -7.00
C VAL A 63 -24.31 7.32 -6.48
N GLN A 64 -24.74 6.26 -5.81
CA GLN A 64 -23.83 5.26 -5.26
C GLN A 64 -22.90 4.68 -6.32
N ALA A 65 -23.39 4.48 -7.55
CA ALA A 65 -22.59 3.96 -8.67
C ALA A 65 -21.39 4.87 -9.02
N ASP A 66 -21.47 6.19 -8.84
CA ASP A 66 -20.33 7.09 -9.07
C ASP A 66 -19.29 6.94 -7.96
N GLN A 67 -19.74 6.75 -6.72
CA GLN A 67 -18.85 6.51 -5.58
C GLN A 67 -18.10 5.17 -5.74
N ASP A 68 -18.83 4.10 -6.08
CA ASP A 68 -18.26 2.77 -6.31
C ASP A 68 -17.22 2.81 -7.45
N ARG A 69 -17.55 3.47 -8.58
CA ARG A 69 -16.62 3.64 -9.70
C ARG A 69 -15.38 4.45 -9.33
N HIS A 70 -15.53 5.48 -8.49
CA HIS A 70 -14.39 6.25 -7.99
C HIS A 70 -13.50 5.39 -7.07
N THR A 71 -14.10 4.62 -6.18
CA THR A 71 -13.39 3.67 -5.32
C THR A 71 -12.60 2.66 -6.13
N ASP A 72 -13.21 2.05 -7.15
CA ASP A 72 -12.55 1.09 -8.05
C ASP A 72 -11.36 1.74 -8.78
N MET A 73 -11.52 2.98 -9.23
CA MET A 73 -10.44 3.74 -9.87
C MET A 73 -9.27 3.99 -8.92
N VAL A 74 -9.54 4.41 -7.68
CA VAL A 74 -8.50 4.63 -6.67
C VAL A 74 -7.79 3.33 -6.33
N LEU A 75 -8.52 2.23 -6.15
CA LEU A 75 -7.92 0.92 -5.89
C LEU A 75 -7.04 0.43 -7.04
N ALA A 76 -7.46 0.66 -8.28
CA ALA A 76 -6.66 0.33 -9.46
C ALA A 76 -5.38 1.18 -9.52
N GLU A 77 -5.47 2.50 -9.30
CA GLU A 77 -4.32 3.41 -9.23
C GLU A 77 -3.32 2.95 -8.17
N LEU A 78 -3.81 2.67 -6.95
CA LEU A 78 -2.96 2.24 -5.84
C LEU A 78 -2.25 0.90 -6.13
N LYS A 79 -2.93 -0.04 -6.78
CA LYS A 79 -2.35 -1.30 -7.22
C LYS A 79 -1.27 -1.10 -8.27
N ASP A 80 -1.52 -0.27 -9.27
CA ASP A 80 -0.58 -0.04 -10.37
C ASP A 80 0.67 0.72 -9.91
N GLY A 81 0.53 1.54 -8.88
CA GLY A 81 1.64 2.22 -8.23
C GLY A 81 2.56 1.29 -7.42
N LEU A 82 2.09 0.08 -7.04
CA LEU A 82 2.89 -0.92 -6.37
C LEU A 82 3.53 -1.87 -7.40
N ARG A 83 4.82 -1.66 -7.67
CA ARG A 83 5.57 -2.45 -8.66
C ARG A 83 6.51 -3.41 -7.96
N LEU A 84 6.37 -4.70 -8.27
CA LEU A 84 7.29 -5.74 -7.84
C LEU A 84 8.28 -6.05 -8.96
N LEU A 85 9.56 -6.03 -8.62
CA LEU A 85 10.63 -6.50 -9.50
C LEU A 85 11.38 -7.65 -8.81
N ILE A 86 11.60 -8.73 -9.53
CA ILE A 86 12.44 -9.85 -9.11
C ILE A 86 13.59 -9.93 -10.11
N ASP A 87 14.82 -9.85 -9.61
CA ASP A 87 16.04 -9.81 -10.41
C ASP A 87 16.02 -8.72 -11.51
N GLY A 88 15.34 -7.60 -11.21
CA GLY A 88 15.18 -6.47 -12.11
C GLY A 88 14.01 -6.57 -13.10
N GLU A 89 13.35 -7.72 -13.20
CA GLU A 89 12.20 -7.93 -14.06
C GLU A 89 10.87 -7.67 -13.34
N ARG A 90 9.96 -6.98 -14.00
CA ARG A 90 8.63 -6.69 -13.42
C ARG A 90 7.79 -7.95 -13.38
N VAL A 91 7.27 -8.25 -12.17
CA VAL A 91 6.37 -9.39 -11.93
C VAL A 91 4.94 -8.89 -11.75
N ALA A 92 3.99 -9.57 -12.39
CA ALA A 92 2.58 -9.27 -12.24
C ALA A 92 2.03 -9.83 -10.92
N TRP A 93 1.15 -9.07 -10.28
CA TRP A 93 0.40 -9.55 -9.14
C TRP A 93 -0.64 -10.60 -9.59
N GLN A 94 -0.66 -11.76 -8.93
CA GLN A 94 -1.55 -12.87 -9.29
C GLN A 94 -2.90 -12.80 -8.62
N SER A 95 -2.96 -12.28 -7.41
CA SER A 95 -4.21 -12.12 -6.71
C SER A 95 -4.29 -10.75 -6.07
N LEU A 96 -5.51 -10.29 -5.91
CA LEU A 96 -5.80 -9.02 -5.32
C LEU A 96 -7.06 -9.16 -4.46
N GLU A 97 -6.91 -8.85 -3.19
CA GLU A 97 -8.04 -8.45 -2.36
C GLU A 97 -7.93 -6.94 -2.15
N ALA A 98 -8.97 -6.22 -2.48
CA ALA A 98 -8.99 -4.78 -2.34
C ALA A 98 -10.25 -4.35 -1.60
N LYS A 99 -10.11 -3.44 -0.64
CA LYS A 99 -11.21 -2.99 0.20
C LYS A 99 -11.01 -1.55 0.61
N GLU A 100 -12.05 -0.74 0.42
CA GLU A 100 -12.18 0.56 1.06
C GLU A 100 -12.75 0.37 2.48
N THR A 101 -12.21 1.10 3.43
CA THR A 101 -12.82 1.25 4.74
C THR A 101 -12.82 2.72 5.14
N SER A 102 -13.98 3.27 5.41
CA SER A 102 -14.07 4.52 6.16
C SER A 102 -13.75 4.20 7.62
N GLY A 103 -12.79 4.92 8.19
CA GLY A 103 -12.35 4.68 9.56
C GLY A 103 -13.50 4.81 10.54
N VAL A 104 -13.77 3.76 11.29
CA VAL A 104 -14.70 3.80 12.43
C VAL A 104 -14.05 4.70 13.48
N GLY A 105 -14.55 5.93 13.61
CA GLY A 105 -14.10 6.90 14.62
C GLY A 105 -13.17 8.01 14.11
N ASP A 106 -12.49 7.88 12.98
CA ASP A 106 -11.73 8.95 12.36
C ASP A 106 -12.19 9.21 10.91
N THR A 107 -13.09 10.18 10.75
CA THR A 107 -13.62 10.60 9.45
C THR A 107 -12.65 11.46 8.63
N ARG A 108 -11.44 11.72 9.13
CA ARG A 108 -10.44 12.56 8.46
C ARG A 108 -9.74 11.84 7.31
N PHE A 109 -9.77 10.50 7.32
CA PHE A 109 -9.13 9.66 6.31
C PHE A 109 -10.08 8.58 5.82
N ILE A 110 -9.91 8.22 4.56
CA ILE A 110 -10.46 6.99 3.99
C ILE A 110 -9.29 6.05 3.75
N SER A 111 -9.44 4.82 4.21
CA SER A 111 -8.40 3.80 4.16
C SER A 111 -8.69 2.79 3.07
N TYR A 112 -7.70 2.55 2.23
CA TYR A 112 -7.72 1.54 1.18
C TYR A 112 -6.75 0.43 1.53
N HIS A 113 -7.26 -0.79 1.61
CA HIS A 113 -6.48 -1.98 1.92
C HIS A 113 -6.33 -2.82 0.67
N LEU A 114 -5.11 -3.14 0.30
CA LEU A 114 -4.80 -4.06 -0.78
C LEU A 114 -3.98 -5.23 -0.23
N ARG A 115 -4.32 -6.43 -0.64
CA ARG A 115 -3.51 -7.62 -0.40
C ARG A 115 -3.15 -8.25 -1.75
N LEU A 116 -1.86 -8.27 -2.03
CA LEU A 116 -1.30 -8.67 -3.31
C LEU A 116 -0.42 -9.90 -3.12
N LYS A 117 -0.43 -10.82 -4.09
CA LYS A 117 0.45 -11.99 -4.08
C LYS A 117 1.15 -12.14 -5.43
N ALA A 118 2.37 -12.63 -5.37
CA ALA A 118 3.17 -12.98 -6.54
C ALA A 118 4.03 -14.21 -6.25
N PRO A 119 4.40 -15.00 -7.27
CA PRO A 119 5.34 -16.09 -7.10
C PRO A 119 6.74 -15.55 -6.82
N LEU A 120 7.49 -16.26 -5.99
CA LEU A 120 8.91 -16.03 -5.76
C LEU A 120 9.68 -17.23 -6.33
N PRO A 121 10.45 -17.07 -7.42
CA PRO A 121 11.34 -18.11 -7.94
C PRO A 121 12.35 -18.57 -6.88
N ALA A 122 12.64 -19.87 -6.84
CA ALA A 122 13.54 -20.45 -5.86
C ALA A 122 15.00 -19.97 -5.98
N ASP A 123 15.38 -19.46 -7.16
CA ASP A 123 16.67 -18.91 -7.50
C ASP A 123 16.72 -17.38 -7.52
N ALA A 124 15.63 -16.72 -7.10
CA ALA A 124 15.57 -15.26 -7.00
C ALA A 124 16.68 -14.73 -6.09
N ARG A 125 17.39 -13.71 -6.54
CA ARG A 125 18.53 -13.07 -5.84
C ARG A 125 18.18 -11.70 -5.30
N ALA A 126 17.27 -10.99 -5.97
CA ALA A 126 16.87 -9.65 -5.59
C ALA A 126 15.37 -9.45 -5.73
N VAL A 127 14.77 -8.88 -4.70
CA VAL A 127 13.36 -8.48 -4.69
C VAL A 127 13.29 -6.99 -4.39
N ASN A 128 12.68 -6.24 -5.30
CA ASN A 128 12.45 -4.81 -5.13
C ASN A 128 10.95 -4.53 -5.18
N LEU A 129 10.43 -3.93 -4.13
CA LEU A 129 9.07 -3.39 -4.10
C LEU A 129 9.16 -1.87 -4.18
N VAL A 130 8.60 -1.32 -5.25
CA VAL A 130 8.57 0.13 -5.48
C VAL A 130 7.16 0.62 -5.25
N ASN A 131 7.01 1.55 -4.33
CA ASN A 131 5.76 2.28 -4.12
C ASN A 131 5.85 3.64 -4.82
N GLY A 132 5.19 3.76 -5.96
CA GLY A 132 5.09 4.98 -6.75
C GLY A 132 3.75 5.69 -6.58
N ASN A 133 2.97 5.32 -5.57
CA ASN A 133 1.68 5.93 -5.33
C ASN A 133 1.81 7.38 -4.86
N ARG A 134 1.11 8.27 -5.55
CA ARG A 134 0.99 9.70 -5.21
C ARG A 134 2.33 10.38 -4.91
N PRO A 135 3.32 10.32 -5.82
CA PRO A 135 4.70 10.75 -5.57
C PRO A 135 4.81 12.26 -5.30
N ASP A 136 3.86 13.05 -5.81
CA ASP A 136 3.85 14.52 -5.67
C ASP A 136 3.17 14.99 -4.37
N GLN A 137 2.70 14.05 -3.55
CA GLN A 137 2.00 14.36 -2.30
C GLN A 137 2.94 14.19 -1.10
N ARG A 138 2.73 15.00 -0.07
CA ARG A 138 3.41 14.77 1.20
C ARG A 138 2.82 13.51 1.83
N ALA A 139 3.64 12.50 2.02
CA ALA A 139 3.22 11.23 2.56
C ALA A 139 4.17 10.72 3.65
N LEU A 140 3.61 9.94 4.57
CA LEU A 140 4.35 9.16 5.54
C LEU A 140 4.39 7.72 5.05
N PHE A 141 5.56 7.15 4.94
CA PHE A 141 5.76 5.76 4.51
C PHE A 141 6.29 4.93 5.67
N ALA A 142 5.65 3.79 5.92
CA ALA A 142 6.15 2.75 6.79
C ALA A 142 6.21 1.44 6.01
N THR A 143 7.35 0.74 6.11
CA THR A 143 7.52 -0.57 5.48
C THR A 143 8.06 -1.56 6.50
N GLU A 144 7.39 -2.71 6.62
CA GLU A 144 7.78 -3.83 7.46
C GLU A 144 8.02 -5.05 6.56
N VAL A 145 9.11 -5.76 6.79
CA VAL A 145 9.44 -6.97 6.01
C VAL A 145 9.55 -8.16 6.96
N TYR A 146 8.79 -9.19 6.65
CA TYR A 146 8.77 -10.46 7.38
C TYR A 146 9.36 -11.56 6.51
N VAL A 147 10.28 -12.32 7.06
CA VAL A 147 11.00 -13.36 6.33
C VAL A 147 10.63 -14.72 6.89
N GLY A 148 10.06 -15.55 6.04
CA GLY A 148 9.72 -16.94 6.37
C GLY A 148 10.94 -17.87 6.40
N SER A 149 10.74 -19.09 6.87
CA SER A 149 11.78 -20.12 6.90
C SER A 149 12.25 -20.45 5.47
N GLY A 150 13.57 -20.54 5.31
CA GLY A 150 14.20 -20.88 4.03
C GLY A 150 14.52 -19.71 3.11
N VAL A 151 14.20 -18.48 3.53
CA VAL A 151 14.64 -17.26 2.88
C VAL A 151 15.76 -16.63 3.71
N VAL A 152 16.84 -16.22 3.06
CA VAL A 152 17.97 -15.52 3.69
C VAL A 152 18.04 -14.14 3.06
N LEU A 153 17.90 -13.10 3.89
CA LEU A 153 18.15 -11.74 3.45
C LEU A 153 19.64 -11.44 3.61
N ASP A 154 20.25 -11.00 2.52
CA ASP A 154 21.58 -10.41 2.58
C ASP A 154 21.42 -8.91 2.88
N ALA A 155 21.89 -8.51 4.05
CA ALA A 155 21.81 -7.11 4.51
C ALA A 155 23.02 -6.27 4.06
N SER A 156 23.79 -6.75 3.09
CA SER A 156 24.92 -6.02 2.53
C SER A 156 24.42 -4.96 1.52
N SER A 157 24.16 -3.77 1.98
CA SER A 157 24.07 -2.56 1.18
C SER A 157 24.75 -1.41 1.89
#